data_16e38c5910f764d579cb890a6139f83b
#
_entry.id   16e38c5910f764d579cb890a6139f83b
#
_cell.length_a   1.000
_cell.length_b   1.000
_cell.length_c   1.000
_cell.angle_alpha   90.00
_cell.angle_beta   90.00
_cell.angle_gamma   90.00
#
_symmetry.space_group_name_H-M   'P 1'
#
loop_
_entity.id
_entity.type
_entity.pdbx_description
1 polymer ?
#
loop_
_entity_poly.entity_id
_entity_poly.type
_entity_poly.pdbx_seq_one_letter_code
_entity_poly.pdbx_strand_id
1 'polypeptide(L)'
;MQLLNPLPIRSPLNTANNGPKDYSYTNPLSASGSDFPCKGYANDPFQSVADYTAGKTYELAITGSATHGGGSCQISLSYDKGKSFHVIHSMLGGCPLKQSYNFQIPTDAPSGQALLVWTWFNKIGNREMYMNCAQVTIHGGKTREHPRDLSAKSPTRTPFNNLPSIFVANVNVNNRPCSTIEGEEVNFPEPGDSVEGKLSGQGFTCKRSAAEDSLDVKEALPPHSATALQPKSLTPTTRIPKPGPWHTSHSISKSEHHSHHATGTSKPGHPTSCVSNSGHHSHHTGTASQPGRPIPSVTTYLSLPSHWTTIGDHNHN
;
A
#
# COMPACT_ATOMS: atom_id res chain seq x y z
N MET A 1 0.89 -11.12 -4.68
CA MET A 1 0.30 -10.44 -5.88
C MET A 1 1.20 -9.30 -6.30
N GLN A 2 1.23 -8.95 -7.58
CA GLN A 2 1.97 -7.82 -8.13
C GLN A 2 1.25 -7.22 -9.33
N LEU A 3 1.59 -5.98 -9.69
CA LEU A 3 1.21 -5.39 -10.97
C LEU A 3 1.83 -6.17 -12.14
N LEU A 4 1.04 -6.39 -13.18
CA LEU A 4 1.46 -6.93 -14.48
C LEU A 4 1.42 -5.84 -15.55
N ASN A 5 0.43 -4.95 -15.50
CA ASN A 5 0.31 -3.80 -16.37
C ASN A 5 -0.29 -2.61 -15.60
N PRO A 6 0.46 -1.50 -15.51
CA PRO A 6 1.84 -1.31 -15.94
C PRO A 6 2.84 -2.08 -15.07
N LEU A 7 4.00 -2.44 -15.64
CA LEU A 7 5.04 -3.16 -14.89
C LEU A 7 5.64 -2.28 -13.79
N PRO A 8 5.74 -2.76 -12.54
CA PRO A 8 6.31 -1.98 -11.46
C PRO A 8 7.84 -1.83 -11.60
N ILE A 9 8.37 -0.84 -10.87
CA ILE A 9 9.81 -0.60 -10.77
C ILE A 9 10.50 -1.89 -10.31
N ARG A 10 11.63 -2.22 -10.96
CA ARG A 10 12.42 -3.43 -10.72
C ARG A 10 11.67 -4.75 -10.92
N SER A 11 10.53 -4.75 -11.62
CA SER A 11 9.82 -6.00 -11.93
C SER A 11 10.73 -6.95 -12.72
N PRO A 12 10.88 -8.21 -12.30
CA PRO A 12 11.61 -9.21 -13.08
C PRO A 12 10.89 -9.55 -14.40
N LEU A 13 9.60 -9.24 -14.51
CA LEU A 13 8.83 -9.40 -15.75
C LEU A 13 9.17 -8.34 -16.81
N ASN A 14 9.80 -7.23 -16.42
CA ASN A 14 10.26 -6.22 -17.37
C ASN A 14 11.58 -6.64 -18.02
N THR A 15 11.52 -7.37 -19.11
CA THR A 15 12.68 -7.86 -19.86
C THR A 15 13.32 -6.77 -20.74
N ALA A 16 12.61 -5.67 -21.02
CA ALA A 16 13.12 -4.54 -21.81
C ALA A 16 14.11 -3.67 -21.01
N ASN A 17 14.16 -3.82 -19.70
CA ASN A 17 15.03 -3.06 -18.82
C ASN A 17 16.10 -3.98 -18.22
N ASN A 18 17.39 -3.66 -18.42
CA ASN A 18 18.54 -4.34 -17.85
C ASN A 18 18.93 -3.84 -16.45
N GLY A 19 18.16 -2.95 -15.85
CA GLY A 19 18.37 -2.45 -14.48
C GLY A 19 18.17 -3.51 -13.40
N PRO A 20 18.35 -3.12 -12.13
CA PRO A 20 18.15 -4.01 -10.99
C PRO A 20 16.77 -4.65 -11.00
N LYS A 21 16.67 -5.90 -10.57
CA LYS A 21 15.41 -6.64 -10.43
C LYS A 21 15.15 -6.98 -8.97
N ASP A 22 13.88 -6.87 -8.56
CA ASP A 22 13.39 -7.31 -7.27
C ASP A 22 12.69 -8.66 -7.43
N TYR A 23 13.31 -9.74 -7.00
CA TYR A 23 12.73 -11.08 -7.04
C TYR A 23 11.80 -11.36 -5.87
N SER A 24 11.70 -10.44 -4.89
CA SER A 24 10.72 -10.46 -3.80
C SER A 24 9.53 -9.51 -4.05
N TYR A 25 9.29 -9.17 -5.29
CA TYR A 25 8.31 -8.19 -5.75
C TYR A 25 6.85 -8.46 -5.33
N THR A 26 6.52 -9.72 -5.04
CA THR A 26 5.19 -10.13 -4.54
C THR A 26 5.04 -10.00 -3.03
N ASN A 27 6.14 -9.73 -2.31
CA ASN A 27 6.11 -9.58 -0.84
C ASN A 27 5.45 -8.26 -0.43
N PRO A 28 4.82 -8.21 0.75
CA PRO A 28 4.34 -6.96 1.33
C PRO A 28 5.50 -6.01 1.64
N LEU A 29 5.16 -4.78 1.99
CA LEU A 29 6.09 -3.84 2.60
C LEU A 29 6.53 -4.35 3.99
N SER A 30 7.71 -3.95 4.41
CA SER A 30 8.20 -4.20 5.77
C SER A 30 7.27 -3.55 6.80
N ALA A 31 6.88 -4.29 7.84
CA ALA A 31 6.08 -3.74 8.93
C ALA A 31 6.75 -2.56 9.65
N SER A 32 8.09 -2.46 9.59
CA SER A 32 8.84 -1.31 10.10
C SER A 32 8.63 -0.03 9.28
N GLY A 33 8.11 -0.14 8.05
CA GLY A 33 7.98 0.97 7.10
C GLY A 33 9.29 1.38 6.43
N SER A 34 10.38 0.62 6.60
CA SER A 34 11.71 0.98 6.09
C SER A 34 11.81 1.02 4.57
N ASP A 35 10.91 0.34 3.88
CA ASP A 35 10.82 0.27 2.42
C ASP A 35 9.60 1.01 1.85
N PHE A 36 8.87 1.73 2.68
CA PHE A 36 7.81 2.64 2.23
C PHE A 36 8.41 3.98 1.78
N PRO A 37 7.98 4.53 0.65
CA PRO A 37 7.06 3.97 -0.32
C PRO A 37 7.74 3.12 -1.39
N CYS A 38 6.93 2.40 -2.20
CA CYS A 38 7.37 1.75 -3.43
C CYS A 38 8.51 0.74 -3.23
N LYS A 39 8.54 0.05 -2.08
CA LYS A 39 9.60 -0.88 -1.69
C LYS A 39 11.00 -0.23 -1.70
N GLY A 40 11.07 1.09 -1.43
CA GLY A 40 12.30 1.87 -1.46
C GLY A 40 12.78 2.31 -2.85
N TYR A 41 12.02 2.02 -3.91
CA TYR A 41 12.45 2.25 -5.30
C TYR A 41 11.93 3.56 -5.94
N ALA A 42 11.21 4.39 -5.19
CA ALA A 42 10.60 5.62 -5.72
C ALA A 42 11.60 6.62 -6.32
N ASN A 43 12.87 6.52 -5.90
CA ASN A 43 13.96 7.38 -6.37
C ASN A 43 14.82 6.76 -7.49
N ASP A 44 14.50 5.56 -7.96
CA ASP A 44 15.21 4.96 -9.09
C ASP A 44 15.16 5.89 -10.32
N PRO A 45 16.18 5.83 -11.20
CA PRO A 45 16.18 6.59 -12.45
C PRO A 45 14.86 6.38 -13.19
N PHE A 46 14.25 7.48 -13.64
CA PHE A 46 12.95 7.42 -14.29
C PHE A 46 13.05 6.71 -15.64
N GLN A 47 12.20 5.71 -15.82
CA GLN A 47 12.03 4.98 -17.06
C GLN A 47 10.54 4.65 -17.22
N SER A 48 9.86 5.41 -18.08
CA SER A 48 8.43 5.21 -18.34
C SER A 48 8.16 3.81 -18.90
N VAL A 49 7.19 3.13 -18.30
CA VAL A 49 6.71 1.82 -18.77
C VAL A 49 5.32 1.89 -19.38
N ALA A 50 4.64 3.04 -19.28
CA ALA A 50 3.36 3.31 -19.91
C ALA A 50 3.13 4.81 -20.06
N ASP A 51 2.35 5.17 -21.10
CA ASP A 51 1.90 6.51 -21.38
C ASP A 51 0.38 6.59 -21.22
N TYR A 52 -0.09 7.55 -20.40
CA TYR A 52 -1.50 7.76 -20.12
C TYR A 52 -1.92 9.19 -20.49
N THR A 53 -3.14 9.35 -20.95
CA THR A 53 -3.74 10.65 -21.25
C THR A 53 -4.81 11.01 -20.23
N ALA A 54 -4.76 12.20 -19.67
CA ALA A 54 -5.78 12.71 -18.76
C ALA A 54 -7.20 12.61 -19.36
N GLY A 55 -8.16 12.16 -18.55
CA GLY A 55 -9.54 11.94 -18.95
C GLY A 55 -9.81 10.60 -19.66
N LYS A 56 -8.78 9.78 -19.93
CA LYS A 56 -8.95 8.46 -20.55
C LYS A 56 -9.00 7.35 -19.50
N THR A 57 -9.70 6.27 -19.86
CA THR A 57 -9.79 5.05 -19.05
C THR A 57 -8.77 4.02 -19.54
N TYR A 58 -8.15 3.35 -18.60
CA TYR A 58 -7.13 2.32 -18.83
C TYR A 58 -7.40 1.11 -17.93
N GLU A 59 -6.74 0.01 -18.25
CA GLU A 59 -6.80 -1.22 -17.48
C GLU A 59 -5.52 -1.38 -16.65
N LEU A 60 -5.70 -1.71 -15.37
CA LEU A 60 -4.64 -2.17 -14.48
C LEU A 60 -4.74 -3.69 -14.40
N ALA A 61 -3.67 -4.40 -14.73
CA ALA A 61 -3.61 -5.85 -14.61
C ALA A 61 -2.72 -6.26 -13.42
N ILE A 62 -3.18 -7.29 -12.69
CA ILE A 62 -2.51 -7.84 -11.51
C ILE A 62 -2.26 -9.33 -11.77
N THR A 63 -1.15 -9.87 -11.29
CA THR A 63 -0.82 -11.29 -11.39
C THR A 63 -0.35 -11.86 -10.07
N GLY A 64 -0.45 -13.16 -9.94
CA GLY A 64 -0.08 -13.93 -8.75
C GLY A 64 -1.19 -14.90 -8.33
N SER A 65 -0.91 -15.79 -7.40
CA SER A 65 -1.84 -16.83 -6.94
C SER A 65 -2.36 -16.59 -5.52
N ALA A 66 -1.60 -15.88 -4.68
CA ALA A 66 -1.94 -15.67 -3.28
C ALA A 66 -2.85 -14.44 -3.12
N THR A 67 -4.15 -14.60 -3.35
CA THR A 67 -5.15 -13.53 -3.27
C THR A 67 -5.63 -13.22 -1.85
N HIS A 68 -5.28 -14.07 -0.87
CA HIS A 68 -5.65 -13.91 0.55
C HIS A 68 -7.16 -13.65 0.78
N GLY A 69 -8.02 -14.29 -0.02
CA GLY A 69 -9.48 -14.12 0.07
C GLY A 69 -9.99 -12.74 -0.38
N GLY A 70 -9.16 -11.94 -1.03
CA GLY A 70 -9.49 -10.57 -1.43
C GLY A 70 -8.92 -9.52 -0.49
N GLY A 71 -9.67 -8.46 -0.32
CA GLY A 71 -9.33 -7.27 0.45
C GLY A 71 -9.71 -6.02 -0.33
N SER A 72 -9.08 -4.89 -0.01
CA SER A 72 -9.34 -3.61 -0.68
C SER A 72 -8.06 -3.00 -1.25
N CYS A 73 -8.20 -2.32 -2.39
CA CYS A 73 -7.07 -1.73 -3.11
C CYS A 73 -7.32 -0.25 -3.43
N GLN A 74 -6.22 0.50 -3.61
CA GLN A 74 -6.27 1.86 -4.16
C GLN A 74 -5.30 1.99 -5.33
N ILE A 75 -5.70 2.79 -6.31
CA ILE A 75 -4.83 3.27 -7.38
C ILE A 75 -4.63 4.76 -7.17
N SER A 76 -3.38 5.22 -7.19
CA SER A 76 -3.04 6.63 -6.99
C SER A 76 -1.94 7.09 -7.94
N LEU A 77 -1.79 8.41 -8.07
CA LEU A 77 -0.68 9.06 -8.76
C LEU A 77 0.18 9.82 -7.76
N SER A 78 1.49 9.83 -8.01
CA SER A 78 2.46 10.65 -7.30
C SER A 78 3.40 11.33 -8.30
N TYR A 79 3.58 12.64 -8.19
CA TYR A 79 4.45 13.44 -9.07
C TYR A 79 5.76 13.87 -8.39
N ASP A 80 5.92 13.53 -7.12
CA ASP A 80 7.01 13.96 -6.25
C ASP A 80 7.83 12.79 -5.69
N LYS A 81 7.89 11.68 -6.47
CA LYS A 81 8.63 10.46 -6.14
C LYS A 81 8.13 9.81 -4.83
N GLY A 82 6.82 9.79 -4.65
CA GLY A 82 6.18 9.10 -3.51
C GLY A 82 6.18 9.89 -2.20
N LYS A 83 6.41 11.20 -2.22
CA LYS A 83 6.25 12.05 -1.03
C LYS A 83 4.77 12.33 -0.75
N SER A 84 3.97 12.51 -1.80
CA SER A 84 2.52 12.62 -1.75
C SER A 84 1.85 11.72 -2.78
N PHE A 85 0.61 11.35 -2.50
CA PHE A 85 -0.19 10.47 -3.35
C PHE A 85 -1.59 11.04 -3.49
N HIS A 86 -2.16 10.92 -4.69
CA HIS A 86 -3.52 11.33 -5.01
C HIS A 86 -4.32 10.12 -5.47
N VAL A 87 -5.27 9.66 -4.64
CA VAL A 87 -6.12 8.50 -4.95
C VAL A 87 -7.03 8.82 -6.12
N ILE A 88 -6.89 8.07 -7.21
CA ILE A 88 -7.69 8.22 -8.42
C ILE A 88 -8.77 7.15 -8.57
N HIS A 89 -8.63 6.02 -7.87
CA HIS A 89 -9.62 4.93 -7.86
C HIS A 89 -9.45 4.05 -6.63
N SER A 90 -10.57 3.66 -6.00
CA SER A 90 -10.62 2.72 -4.88
C SER A 90 -11.51 1.53 -5.18
N MET A 91 -11.02 0.34 -4.84
CA MET A 91 -11.74 -0.92 -4.94
C MET A 91 -12.02 -1.42 -3.52
N LEU A 92 -13.28 -1.33 -3.09
CA LEU A 92 -13.74 -1.71 -1.76
C LEU A 92 -14.24 -3.15 -1.78
N GLY A 93 -13.42 -4.04 -1.26
CA GLY A 93 -13.72 -5.47 -1.22
C GLY A 93 -13.39 -6.21 -2.50
N GLY A 94 -13.05 -7.50 -2.36
CA GLY A 94 -12.81 -8.42 -3.48
C GLY A 94 -11.55 -8.17 -4.31
N CYS A 95 -10.75 -7.14 -4.02
CA CYS A 95 -9.47 -6.92 -4.69
C CYS A 95 -8.37 -7.74 -3.98
N PRO A 96 -7.53 -8.52 -4.68
CA PRO A 96 -7.39 -8.67 -6.13
C PRO A 96 -7.97 -10.01 -6.66
N LEU A 97 -9.19 -10.38 -6.31
CA LEU A 97 -9.80 -11.61 -6.82
C LEU A 97 -9.99 -11.57 -8.34
N LYS A 98 -10.27 -10.40 -8.90
CA LYS A 98 -10.15 -10.14 -10.34
C LYS A 98 -8.70 -9.79 -10.64
N GLN A 99 -8.23 -10.16 -11.82
CA GLN A 99 -6.87 -9.83 -12.29
C GLN A 99 -6.82 -8.54 -13.12
N SER A 100 -7.95 -7.88 -13.35
CA SER A 100 -8.05 -6.69 -14.18
C SER A 100 -9.07 -5.71 -13.60
N TYR A 101 -8.71 -4.43 -13.57
CA TYR A 101 -9.52 -3.32 -13.05
C TYR A 101 -9.39 -2.10 -13.96
N ASN A 102 -10.51 -1.46 -14.25
CA ASN A 102 -10.50 -0.22 -15.01
C ASN A 102 -10.33 0.99 -14.09
N PHE A 103 -9.50 1.94 -14.51
CA PHE A 103 -9.33 3.22 -13.82
C PHE A 103 -9.25 4.37 -14.82
N GLN A 104 -9.64 5.54 -14.41
CA GLN A 104 -9.55 6.74 -15.25
C GLN A 104 -8.48 7.68 -14.71
N ILE A 105 -7.61 8.17 -15.60
CA ILE A 105 -6.75 9.31 -15.26
C ILE A 105 -7.64 10.56 -15.12
N PRO A 106 -7.59 11.30 -14.02
CA PRO A 106 -8.35 12.54 -13.86
C PRO A 106 -8.15 13.50 -15.03
N THR A 107 -9.22 14.18 -15.45
CA THR A 107 -9.17 15.09 -16.61
C THR A 107 -8.23 16.27 -16.40
N ASP A 108 -8.00 16.65 -15.15
CA ASP A 108 -7.15 17.74 -14.69
C ASP A 108 -5.83 17.24 -14.08
N ALA A 109 -5.48 15.96 -14.28
CA ALA A 109 -4.18 15.44 -13.89
C ALA A 109 -3.06 16.17 -14.62
N PRO A 110 -2.01 16.63 -13.92
CA PRO A 110 -0.87 17.31 -14.53
C PRO A 110 -0.17 16.44 -15.57
N SER A 111 0.35 17.06 -16.64
CA SER A 111 1.28 16.38 -17.56
C SER A 111 2.64 16.20 -16.90
N GLY A 112 3.30 15.09 -17.15
CA GLY A 112 4.66 14.85 -16.68
C GLY A 112 4.94 13.43 -16.26
N GLN A 113 6.11 13.26 -15.67
CA GLN A 113 6.54 11.99 -15.06
C GLN A 113 5.80 11.77 -13.75
N ALA A 114 5.27 10.57 -13.57
CA ALA A 114 4.53 10.20 -12.36
C ALA A 114 4.82 8.75 -11.96
N LEU A 115 4.51 8.42 -10.73
CA LEU A 115 4.34 7.05 -10.28
C LEU A 115 2.85 6.73 -10.31
N LEU A 116 2.48 5.66 -11.00
CA LEU A 116 1.19 5.01 -10.83
C LEU A 116 1.37 3.94 -9.75
N VAL A 117 0.57 4.03 -8.71
CA VAL A 117 0.74 3.25 -7.49
C VAL A 117 -0.50 2.41 -7.25
N TRP A 118 -0.28 1.13 -7.00
CA TRP A 118 -1.28 0.20 -6.50
C TRP A 118 -0.93 -0.20 -5.08
N THR A 119 -1.90 -0.05 -4.17
CA THR A 119 -1.81 -0.55 -2.79
C THR A 119 -2.91 -1.57 -2.53
N TRP A 120 -2.63 -2.55 -1.68
CA TRP A 120 -3.57 -3.58 -1.31
C TRP A 120 -3.41 -3.98 0.15
N PHE A 121 -4.56 -4.15 0.81
CA PHE A 121 -4.68 -4.68 2.16
C PHE A 121 -5.45 -5.99 2.08
N ASN A 122 -4.77 -7.08 2.42
CA ASN A 122 -5.30 -8.44 2.34
C ASN A 122 -6.37 -8.69 3.40
N LYS A 123 -7.40 -9.49 3.03
CA LYS A 123 -8.49 -9.87 3.93
C LYS A 123 -8.05 -10.92 4.94
N ILE A 124 -7.39 -11.99 4.49
CA ILE A 124 -7.03 -13.16 5.31
C ILE A 124 -5.51 -13.26 5.43
N GLY A 125 -5.02 -13.64 6.61
CA GLY A 125 -3.62 -13.87 6.92
C GLY A 125 -2.98 -12.73 7.71
N ASN A 126 -1.65 -12.62 7.69
CA ASN A 126 -0.95 -11.55 8.38
C ASN A 126 -1.46 -10.18 7.95
N ARG A 127 -1.36 -9.22 8.87
CA ARG A 127 -1.79 -7.85 8.58
C ARG A 127 -0.70 -7.13 7.83
N GLU A 128 -0.88 -6.99 6.52
CA GLU A 128 0.15 -6.57 5.59
C GLU A 128 -0.36 -5.42 4.71
N MET A 129 0.58 -4.60 4.23
CA MET A 129 0.36 -3.61 3.18
C MET A 129 1.21 -3.99 1.98
N TYR A 130 0.57 -4.21 0.86
CA TYR A 130 1.26 -4.42 -0.42
C TYR A 130 1.29 -3.11 -1.19
N MET A 131 2.40 -2.84 -1.85
CA MET A 131 2.56 -1.64 -2.67
C MET A 131 3.47 -1.92 -3.86
N ASN A 132 2.97 -1.63 -5.06
CA ASN A 132 3.77 -1.60 -6.27
C ASN A 132 3.63 -0.24 -6.95
N CYS A 133 4.73 0.28 -7.48
CA CYS A 133 4.79 1.57 -8.16
C CYS A 133 5.38 1.40 -9.55
N ALA A 134 4.71 1.92 -10.56
CA ALA A 134 5.17 1.94 -11.95
C ALA A 134 5.51 3.38 -12.36
N GLN A 135 6.64 3.57 -13.05
CA GLN A 135 7.01 4.87 -13.60
C GLN A 135 6.26 5.08 -14.91
N VAL A 136 5.44 6.11 -14.98
CA VAL A 136 4.55 6.38 -16.11
C VAL A 136 4.65 7.83 -16.56
N THR A 137 4.32 8.10 -17.82
CA THR A 137 4.20 9.45 -18.36
C THR A 137 2.72 9.81 -18.50
N ILE A 138 2.31 10.92 -17.91
CA ILE A 138 0.96 11.45 -18.05
C ILE A 138 0.99 12.57 -19.10
N HIS A 139 0.13 12.45 -20.10
CA HIS A 139 -0.13 13.50 -21.08
C HIS A 139 -1.40 14.23 -20.66
N GLY A 140 -1.32 15.55 -20.51
CA GLY A 140 -2.47 16.39 -20.15
C GLY A 140 -3.59 16.24 -21.17
N GLY A 141 -4.81 16.12 -20.69
CA GLY A 141 -5.98 16.30 -21.52
C GLY A 141 -5.94 17.73 -22.08
N LYS A 142 -6.27 17.94 -23.34
CA LYS A 142 -6.54 19.26 -23.86
C LYS A 142 -7.63 19.85 -22.96
N THR A 143 -7.32 20.88 -22.20
CA THR A 143 -8.32 21.73 -21.61
C THR A 143 -9.17 22.20 -22.79
N ARG A 144 -10.33 21.60 -22.98
CA ARG A 144 -11.36 22.23 -23.78
C ARG A 144 -11.70 23.48 -23.00
N GLU A 145 -11.21 24.63 -23.47
CA GLU A 145 -11.87 25.90 -23.22
C GLU A 145 -13.27 25.79 -23.87
N HIS A 146 -14.18 25.14 -23.17
CA HIS A 146 -15.58 25.25 -23.49
C HIS A 146 -16.04 26.58 -22.87
N PRO A 147 -16.68 27.45 -23.65
CA PRO A 147 -17.46 28.53 -23.08
C PRO A 147 -18.36 27.90 -22.02
N ARG A 148 -18.36 28.47 -20.82
CA ARG A 148 -19.14 27.99 -19.69
C ARG A 148 -20.60 27.87 -20.09
N ASP A 149 -21.04 26.70 -20.45
CA ASP A 149 -22.47 26.38 -20.46
C ASP A 149 -22.87 26.20 -18.99
N LEU A 150 -23.42 27.27 -18.43
CA LEU A 150 -23.83 27.38 -17.03
C LEU A 150 -25.06 26.54 -16.71
N SER A 151 -25.59 25.75 -17.67
CA SER A 151 -26.85 25.03 -17.51
C SER A 151 -26.72 23.55 -17.16
N ALA A 152 -25.54 22.94 -17.27
CA ALA A 152 -25.32 21.56 -16.85
C ALA A 152 -24.63 21.54 -15.48
N LYS A 153 -25.36 21.24 -14.41
CA LYS A 153 -24.80 20.77 -13.14
C LYS A 153 -24.08 19.43 -13.37
N SER A 154 -22.85 19.51 -13.92
CA SER A 154 -21.92 18.38 -13.86
C SER A 154 -21.62 18.15 -12.37
N PRO A 155 -21.66 16.90 -11.86
CA PRO A 155 -21.25 16.65 -10.49
C PRO A 155 -19.86 17.24 -10.31
N THR A 156 -19.69 18.11 -9.32
CA THR A 156 -18.44 18.80 -9.02
C THR A 156 -17.40 17.73 -8.62
N ARG A 157 -16.57 17.32 -9.59
CA ARG A 157 -15.47 16.39 -9.34
C ARG A 157 -14.41 17.10 -8.50
N THR A 158 -13.88 16.41 -7.51
CA THR A 158 -12.77 16.90 -6.69
C THR A 158 -11.57 17.23 -7.60
N PRO A 159 -10.99 18.44 -7.54
CA PRO A 159 -9.78 18.79 -8.28
C PRO A 159 -8.64 17.82 -7.95
N PHE A 160 -7.78 17.51 -8.93
CA PHE A 160 -6.69 16.55 -8.77
C PHE A 160 -5.85 16.79 -7.49
N ASN A 161 -5.47 18.04 -7.24
CA ASN A 161 -4.64 18.40 -6.08
C ASN A 161 -5.36 18.25 -4.73
N ASN A 162 -6.70 18.11 -4.75
CA ASN A 162 -7.52 17.92 -3.55
C ASN A 162 -7.98 16.46 -3.37
N LEU A 163 -7.54 15.56 -4.26
CA LEU A 163 -7.82 14.14 -4.11
C LEU A 163 -7.15 13.61 -2.83
N PRO A 164 -7.79 12.66 -2.15
CA PRO A 164 -7.27 12.14 -0.88
C PRO A 164 -5.93 11.42 -1.05
N SER A 165 -5.17 11.36 0.02
CA SER A 165 -3.97 10.53 0.10
C SER A 165 -4.32 9.05 0.21
N ILE A 166 -3.37 8.17 -0.15
CA ILE A 166 -3.55 6.72 0.06
C ILE A 166 -3.75 6.41 1.55
N PHE A 167 -4.57 5.41 1.82
CA PHE A 167 -4.66 4.83 3.15
C PHE A 167 -3.37 4.06 3.47
N VAL A 168 -2.86 4.22 4.70
CA VAL A 168 -1.66 3.54 5.19
C VAL A 168 -2.00 2.81 6.48
N ALA A 169 -1.75 1.51 6.52
CA ALA A 169 -1.93 0.66 7.69
C ALA A 169 -0.92 -0.51 7.65
N ASN A 170 -0.76 -1.21 8.77
CA ASN A 170 0.10 -2.38 8.93
C ASN A 170 1.60 -2.12 8.73
N VAL A 171 2.00 -0.88 8.51
CA VAL A 171 3.39 -0.42 8.42
C VAL A 171 3.60 0.78 9.33
N ASN A 172 4.77 0.88 9.93
CA ASN A 172 5.09 1.97 10.85
C ASN A 172 5.61 3.19 10.07
N VAL A 173 4.68 4.01 9.58
CA VAL A 173 4.97 5.25 8.86
C VAL A 173 4.32 6.41 9.59
N ASN A 174 5.06 7.49 9.82
CA ASN A 174 4.57 8.76 10.40
C ASN A 174 3.89 8.63 11.78
N ASN A 175 4.27 7.65 12.60
CA ASN A 175 3.72 7.42 13.94
C ASN A 175 2.17 7.34 14.00
N ARG A 176 1.52 6.95 12.89
CA ARG A 176 0.08 6.70 12.80
C ARG A 176 -0.18 5.21 12.61
N PRO A 177 -0.16 4.41 13.68
CA PRO A 177 -0.35 2.98 13.57
C PRO A 177 -1.83 2.66 13.39
N CYS A 178 -2.26 2.58 12.13
CA CYS A 178 -3.50 1.89 11.78
C CYS A 178 -3.19 0.41 11.53
N SER A 179 -4.10 -0.46 11.91
CA SER A 179 -4.03 -1.90 11.64
C SER A 179 -5.35 -2.36 11.03
N THR A 180 -5.27 -3.18 10.00
CA THR A 180 -6.46 -3.82 9.43
C THR A 180 -6.92 -4.98 10.29
N ILE A 181 -8.21 -5.35 10.20
CA ILE A 181 -8.82 -6.44 10.94
C ILE A 181 -8.82 -7.69 10.06
N GLU A 182 -8.29 -8.81 10.57
CA GLU A 182 -8.30 -10.07 9.83
C GLU A 182 -9.73 -10.55 9.60
N GLY A 183 -9.99 -11.05 8.39
CA GLY A 183 -11.30 -11.50 7.97
C GLY A 183 -12.20 -10.38 7.45
N GLU A 184 -11.81 -9.11 7.64
CA GLU A 184 -12.54 -7.94 7.15
C GLU A 184 -11.84 -7.28 5.95
N GLU A 185 -12.63 -6.62 5.13
CA GLU A 185 -12.15 -5.82 4.01
C GLU A 185 -12.13 -4.34 4.41
N VAL A 186 -11.08 -3.63 4.02
CA VAL A 186 -10.91 -2.22 4.41
C VAL A 186 -11.89 -1.33 3.66
N ASN A 187 -12.73 -0.64 4.39
CA ASN A 187 -13.55 0.47 3.88
C ASN A 187 -12.74 1.75 4.09
N PHE A 188 -12.07 2.22 3.04
CA PHE A 188 -11.19 3.39 3.15
C PHE A 188 -11.94 4.60 3.66
N PRO A 189 -11.42 5.35 4.66
CA PRO A 189 -12.10 6.53 5.21
C PRO A 189 -12.24 7.64 4.16
N GLU A 190 -11.29 7.74 3.25
CA GLU A 190 -11.26 8.70 2.15
C GLU A 190 -11.02 7.96 0.83
N PRO A 191 -12.05 7.32 0.24
CA PRO A 191 -11.88 6.49 -0.95
C PRO A 191 -11.73 7.31 -2.25
N GLY A 192 -11.98 8.63 -2.21
CA GLY A 192 -12.02 9.48 -3.39
C GLY A 192 -13.33 9.38 -4.17
N ASP A 193 -13.37 10.03 -5.34
CA ASP A 193 -14.59 10.17 -6.14
C ASP A 193 -14.91 8.92 -6.98
N SER A 194 -13.89 8.11 -7.31
CA SER A 194 -14.01 6.92 -8.14
C SER A 194 -13.89 5.68 -7.30
N VAL A 195 -15.02 4.98 -7.09
CA VAL A 195 -15.11 3.84 -6.17
C VAL A 195 -15.80 2.68 -6.84
N GLU A 196 -15.21 1.50 -6.75
CA GLU A 196 -15.83 0.20 -7.07
C GLU A 196 -16.09 -0.56 -5.76
N GLY A 197 -17.28 -1.13 -5.62
CA GLY A 197 -17.69 -1.88 -4.43
C GLY A 197 -18.31 -1.00 -3.35
N LYS A 198 -18.81 -1.66 -2.30
CA LYS A 198 -19.43 -1.02 -1.13
C LYS A 198 -19.30 -1.94 0.07
N LEU A 199 -18.81 -1.42 1.17
CA LEU A 199 -18.67 -2.14 2.43
C LEU A 199 -19.48 -1.47 3.53
N SER A 200 -19.95 -2.23 4.52
CA SER A 200 -20.68 -1.73 5.68
C SER A 200 -19.79 -1.58 6.92
N GLY A 201 -18.72 -2.38 7.02
CA GLY A 201 -17.74 -2.33 8.12
C GLY A 201 -16.62 -1.34 7.82
N GLN A 202 -15.81 -1.04 8.82
CA GLN A 202 -14.61 -0.20 8.68
C GLN A 202 -13.39 -1.02 8.24
N GLY A 203 -13.22 -2.23 8.78
CA GLY A 203 -12.14 -3.17 8.44
C GLY A 203 -10.76 -2.80 8.97
N PHE A 204 -10.65 -1.77 9.82
CA PHE A 204 -9.39 -1.33 10.42
C PHE A 204 -9.61 -0.60 11.75
N THR A 205 -8.54 -0.44 12.52
CA THR A 205 -8.47 0.41 13.71
C THR A 205 -7.23 1.28 13.64
N CYS A 206 -7.31 2.51 14.16
CA CYS A 206 -6.17 3.40 14.30
C CYS A 206 -6.02 3.79 15.77
N LYS A 207 -4.79 3.75 16.30
CA LYS A 207 -4.51 4.34 17.60
C LYS A 207 -4.54 5.85 17.47
N ARG A 208 -5.28 6.53 18.36
CA ARG A 208 -5.23 7.99 18.47
C ARG A 208 -3.82 8.42 18.83
N SER A 209 -3.35 9.51 18.27
CA SER A 209 -2.10 10.11 18.73
C SER A 209 -2.31 10.68 20.12
N ALA A 210 -1.29 10.58 21.00
CA ALA A 210 -1.36 11.12 22.36
C ALA A 210 -1.67 12.64 22.42
N ALA A 211 -1.59 13.34 21.28
CA ALA A 211 -1.96 14.75 21.15
C ALA A 211 -3.49 14.95 21.05
N GLU A 212 -4.24 13.99 20.55
CA GLU A 212 -5.71 14.07 20.43
C GLU A 212 -6.39 13.72 21.75
N ASP A 213 -5.80 12.82 22.56
CA ASP A 213 -6.31 12.50 23.91
C ASP A 213 -6.23 13.70 24.87
N SER A 214 -5.37 14.69 24.60
CA SER A 214 -5.22 15.89 25.43
C SER A 214 -6.30 16.95 25.17
N LEU A 215 -7.04 16.87 24.09
CA LEU A 215 -8.08 17.83 23.74
C LEU A 215 -9.45 17.41 24.28
N ASP A 216 -9.75 16.11 24.34
CA ASP A 216 -11.03 15.58 24.85
C ASP A 216 -11.18 15.75 26.37
N VAL A 217 -10.06 15.90 27.12
CA VAL A 217 -10.10 16.11 28.58
C VAL A 217 -10.47 17.56 28.96
N LYS A 218 -10.43 18.50 28.01
CA LYS A 218 -10.77 19.91 28.28
C LYS A 218 -12.26 20.24 28.09
N GLU A 219 -13.05 19.37 27.51
CA GLU A 219 -14.46 19.65 27.20
C GLU A 219 -15.47 18.99 28.16
N ALA A 220 -15.01 18.25 29.15
CA ALA A 220 -15.85 17.54 30.13
C ALA A 220 -15.83 18.20 31.53
N LEU A 221 -15.92 19.51 31.63
CA LEU A 221 -16.29 20.17 32.89
C LEU A 221 -17.74 20.62 32.80
N PRO A 222 -18.64 20.12 33.66
CA PRO A 222 -20.03 20.56 33.69
C PRO A 222 -20.09 22.05 34.16
N PRO A 223 -21.05 22.84 33.66
CA PRO A 223 -21.20 24.20 34.10
C PRO A 223 -21.62 24.25 35.57
N HIS A 224 -20.75 24.78 36.41
CA HIS A 224 -21.12 25.11 37.79
C HIS A 224 -22.18 26.19 37.79
N SER A 225 -23.38 25.84 38.19
CA SER A 225 -24.45 26.80 38.55
C SER A 225 -23.95 27.71 39.69
N ALA A 226 -23.73 28.96 39.33
CA ALA A 226 -23.46 30.00 40.32
C ALA A 226 -24.77 30.36 41.07
N THR A 227 -24.92 29.85 42.29
CA THR A 227 -25.89 30.36 43.26
C THR A 227 -25.14 31.33 44.16
N ALA A 228 -25.46 32.61 44.02
CA ALA A 228 -24.94 33.65 44.88
C ALA A 228 -25.49 33.53 46.29
N LEU A 229 -24.64 33.42 47.29
CA LEU A 229 -24.96 33.71 48.66
C LEU A 229 -23.93 34.67 49.25
N GLN A 230 -24.47 35.71 49.86
CA GLN A 230 -23.80 36.87 50.43
C GLN A 230 -22.89 36.55 51.63
N PRO A 231 -21.90 37.41 51.97
CA PRO A 231 -20.93 37.19 53.03
C PRO A 231 -21.49 37.52 54.41
N LYS A 232 -21.30 36.66 55.36
CA LYS A 232 -21.36 36.97 56.80
C LYS A 232 -19.95 37.04 57.37
N SER A 233 -19.58 38.20 57.84
CA SER A 233 -18.45 38.56 58.69
C SER A 233 -18.39 37.71 59.96
N LEU A 234 -17.28 37.14 60.32
CA LEU A 234 -16.85 36.87 61.71
C LEU A 234 -15.30 36.78 61.80
N THR A 235 -14.82 37.44 62.81
CA THR A 235 -13.47 37.79 63.25
C THR A 235 -12.58 36.58 63.59
N PRO A 236 -11.22 36.79 63.67
CA PRO A 236 -10.24 35.72 63.81
C PRO A 236 -9.98 35.33 65.28
N THR A 237 -9.82 34.07 65.56
CA THR A 237 -9.26 33.60 66.82
C THR A 237 -8.05 32.71 66.55
N THR A 238 -6.92 33.21 66.96
CA THR A 238 -5.62 32.58 66.98
C THR A 238 -5.59 31.37 67.93
N ARG A 239 -5.12 30.23 67.47
CA ARG A 239 -4.41 29.25 68.33
C ARG A 239 -3.50 28.39 67.45
N ILE A 240 -2.22 28.50 67.72
CA ILE A 240 -1.14 27.63 67.30
C ILE A 240 -1.02 26.48 68.36
N PRO A 241 -0.85 25.23 67.92
CA PRO A 241 -0.18 24.23 68.72
C PRO A 241 1.16 23.81 68.10
N LYS A 242 2.12 23.67 69.00
CA LYS A 242 3.54 23.29 68.86
C LYS A 242 3.74 21.87 68.32
N PRO A 243 4.92 21.60 67.72
CA PRO A 243 5.26 20.29 67.18
C PRO A 243 5.74 19.31 68.23
N GLY A 244 5.38 18.04 68.08
CA GLY A 244 5.87 16.89 68.85
C GLY A 244 6.81 16.01 68.03
N PRO A 245 7.61 15.15 68.68
CA PRO A 245 8.92 14.74 68.20
C PRO A 245 8.96 13.50 67.29
N TRP A 246 10.03 13.45 66.54
CA TRP A 246 10.47 12.41 65.64
C TRP A 246 10.60 11.03 66.30
N HIS A 247 10.12 9.99 65.61
CA HIS A 247 10.56 8.61 65.80
C HIS A 247 11.07 8.04 64.47
N THR A 248 12.39 7.91 64.42
CA THR A 248 13.14 7.08 63.48
C THR A 248 12.92 5.61 63.82
N SER A 249 12.64 4.84 62.82
CA SER A 249 12.82 3.39 62.87
C SER A 249 13.35 2.89 61.54
N HIS A 250 14.62 2.54 61.58
CA HIS A 250 15.32 1.77 60.58
C HIS A 250 14.81 0.32 60.58
N SER A 251 14.61 -0.25 59.44
CA SER A 251 14.67 -1.68 59.25
C SER A 251 15.34 -2.00 57.91
N ILE A 252 16.55 -2.44 58.02
CA ILE A 252 17.42 -3.02 56.99
C ILE A 252 17.03 -4.52 56.94
N SER A 253 16.76 -5.01 55.78
CA SER A 253 16.76 -6.45 55.52
C SER A 253 17.67 -6.71 54.29
N LYS A 254 18.82 -7.27 54.62
CA LYS A 254 19.73 -7.96 53.70
C LYS A 254 19.23 -9.37 53.46
N SER A 255 19.38 -9.87 52.27
CA SER A 255 19.66 -11.28 51.93
C SER A 255 20.21 -11.28 50.52
N GLU A 256 21.42 -11.40 50.36
CA GLU A 256 22.40 -12.52 50.27
C GLU A 256 22.29 -13.29 48.95
N HIS A 257 23.41 -13.18 48.27
CA HIS A 257 23.91 -13.93 47.12
C HIS A 257 23.77 -15.44 47.26
N HIS A 258 23.47 -16.08 46.13
CA HIS A 258 24.11 -17.35 45.77
C HIS A 258 24.55 -17.36 44.33
N SER A 259 25.86 -17.27 44.15
CA SER A 259 26.61 -17.61 42.97
C SER A 259 26.82 -19.12 42.93
N HIS A 260 26.61 -19.75 41.81
CA HIS A 260 27.24 -21.01 41.45
C HIS A 260 27.98 -20.87 40.13
N HIS A 261 29.29 -20.85 40.29
CA HIS A 261 30.28 -21.17 39.24
C HIS A 261 30.21 -22.68 38.96
N ALA A 262 30.23 -23.01 37.68
CA ALA A 262 30.83 -24.26 37.22
C ALA A 262 31.53 -24.01 35.86
N THR A 263 32.82 -23.98 35.94
CA THR A 263 33.80 -24.04 34.86
C THR A 263 33.80 -25.45 34.28
N GLY A 264 33.89 -25.52 32.95
CA GLY A 264 34.11 -26.78 32.24
C GLY A 264 34.63 -26.52 30.84
N THR A 265 35.94 -26.40 30.72
CA THR A 265 36.74 -26.39 29.51
C THR A 265 36.75 -27.78 28.86
N SER A 266 36.60 -27.85 27.54
CA SER A 266 37.54 -28.60 26.65
C SER A 266 37.10 -28.60 25.20
N LYS A 267 38.01 -28.20 24.36
CA LYS A 267 38.18 -28.37 22.90
C LYS A 267 39.06 -29.62 22.71
N PRO A 268 39.38 -30.07 21.48
CA PRO A 268 38.72 -30.27 20.20
C PRO A 268 38.92 -31.71 19.64
N GLY A 269 38.24 -32.02 18.56
CA GLY A 269 38.55 -33.29 17.83
C GLY A 269 37.90 -33.35 16.45
N HIS A 270 38.67 -33.03 15.45
CA HIS A 270 38.60 -33.51 14.07
C HIS A 270 39.51 -34.73 13.94
N PRO A 271 39.53 -35.47 12.80
CA PRO A 271 38.54 -35.90 11.81
C PRO A 271 38.60 -37.44 11.62
N THR A 272 37.69 -38.01 10.86
CA THR A 272 38.06 -39.18 10.02
C THR A 272 37.06 -39.46 8.92
N SER A 273 37.57 -39.42 7.73
CA SER A 273 37.08 -40.00 6.50
C SER A 273 36.86 -41.51 6.61
N CYS A 274 35.82 -42.01 5.93
CA CYS A 274 35.85 -43.36 5.39
C CYS A 274 35.32 -43.39 3.97
N VAL A 275 36.20 -43.90 3.13
CA VAL A 275 36.16 -44.13 1.70
C VAL A 275 35.58 -45.54 1.45
N SER A 276 35.00 -45.68 0.25
CA SER A 276 34.82 -46.88 -0.60
C SER A 276 33.76 -47.92 -0.20
N ASN A 277 32.88 -48.25 -1.13
CA ASN A 277 33.21 -49.32 -2.09
C ASN A 277 32.20 -49.44 -3.24
N SER A 278 32.73 -49.52 -4.40
CA SER A 278 32.41 -50.09 -5.69
C SER A 278 31.44 -51.29 -5.71
N GLY A 279 30.60 -51.30 -6.74
CA GLY A 279 29.84 -52.48 -7.18
C GLY A 279 29.33 -52.31 -8.60
N HIS A 280 30.05 -52.87 -9.54
CA HIS A 280 29.72 -53.07 -10.96
C HIS A 280 28.43 -53.90 -11.18
N HIS A 281 27.69 -53.65 -12.27
CA HIS A 281 27.34 -54.50 -13.41
C HIS A 281 26.33 -53.79 -14.30
N SER A 282 26.69 -53.46 -15.51
CA SER A 282 26.66 -54.16 -16.82
C SER A 282 25.27 -54.29 -17.47
N HIS A 283 25.20 -53.62 -18.65
CA HIS A 283 24.51 -53.99 -19.89
C HIS A 283 23.00 -54.16 -19.90
N HIS A 284 22.27 -53.32 -20.69
CA HIS A 284 21.77 -53.77 -21.97
C HIS A 284 21.33 -52.61 -22.87
N THR A 285 21.80 -52.67 -24.07
CA THR A 285 21.47 -51.96 -25.28
C THR A 285 19.99 -52.13 -25.66
N GLY A 286 19.37 -51.05 -26.18
CA GLY A 286 18.03 -51.12 -26.79
C GLY A 286 17.70 -49.83 -27.52
N THR A 287 18.19 -49.72 -28.74
CA THR A 287 17.73 -48.77 -29.78
C THR A 287 16.27 -49.01 -30.13
N ALA A 288 15.46 -47.96 -30.10
CA ALA A 288 14.25 -47.86 -30.91
C ALA A 288 13.90 -46.40 -31.21
N SER A 289 14.18 -46.03 -32.43
CA SER A 289 13.71 -44.83 -33.11
C SER A 289 12.22 -44.90 -33.34
N GLN A 290 11.47 -43.84 -33.07
CA GLN A 290 10.15 -43.64 -33.66
C GLN A 290 9.95 -42.19 -34.11
N PRO A 291 9.21 -41.97 -35.21
CA PRO A 291 9.31 -40.77 -36.04
C PRO A 291 8.39 -39.64 -35.59
N GLY A 292 8.75 -38.44 -36.02
CA GLY A 292 8.10 -37.17 -35.72
C GLY A 292 6.65 -37.07 -36.17
N ARG A 293 5.88 -36.36 -35.37
CA ARG A 293 4.58 -35.80 -35.77
C ARG A 293 4.78 -34.35 -36.26
N PRO A 294 4.09 -33.97 -37.34
CA PRO A 294 4.24 -32.61 -37.89
C PRO A 294 3.47 -31.59 -37.06
N ILE A 295 4.07 -30.42 -36.91
CA ILE A 295 3.48 -29.22 -36.33
C ILE A 295 2.53 -28.62 -37.36
N PRO A 296 1.28 -28.22 -37.01
CA PRO A 296 0.43 -27.49 -37.92
C PRO A 296 0.91 -26.05 -38.09
N SER A 297 1.19 -25.67 -39.32
CA SER A 297 1.48 -24.29 -39.73
C SER A 297 0.23 -23.45 -39.58
N VAL A 298 0.30 -22.39 -38.79
CA VAL A 298 -0.71 -21.33 -38.75
C VAL A 298 -0.46 -20.39 -39.90
N THR A 299 -1.30 -20.45 -40.91
CA THR A 299 -1.32 -19.51 -42.02
C THR A 299 -2.04 -18.24 -41.58
N THR A 300 -1.28 -17.16 -41.48
CA THR A 300 -1.79 -15.82 -41.24
C THR A 300 -2.42 -15.31 -42.56
N TYR A 301 -3.72 -15.12 -42.58
CA TYR A 301 -4.39 -14.36 -43.64
C TYR A 301 -4.33 -12.87 -43.28
N LEU A 302 -3.51 -12.14 -44.01
CA LEU A 302 -3.57 -10.69 -44.13
C LEU A 302 -4.70 -10.32 -45.11
N SER A 303 -5.79 -9.78 -44.60
CA SER A 303 -6.85 -9.17 -45.41
C SER A 303 -6.63 -7.63 -45.33
N LEU A 304 -6.20 -7.07 -46.43
CA LEU A 304 -6.25 -5.64 -46.70
C LEU A 304 -7.64 -5.30 -47.27
N PRO A 305 -8.33 -4.27 -46.78
CA PRO A 305 -9.42 -3.66 -47.56
C PRO A 305 -8.90 -2.57 -48.44
N SER A 306 -9.06 -2.79 -49.76
CA SER A 306 -8.87 -1.84 -50.80
C SER A 306 -10.11 -0.97 -51.01
N HIS A 307 -9.84 0.26 -51.46
CA HIS A 307 -10.71 1.17 -52.18
C HIS A 307 -11.79 1.95 -51.45
N TRP A 308 -11.48 3.23 -51.23
CA TRP A 308 -12.47 4.29 -51.35
C TRP A 308 -12.15 5.08 -52.63
N THR A 309 -13.07 4.97 -53.58
CA THR A 309 -13.16 5.77 -54.82
C THR A 309 -13.83 7.10 -54.48
N THR A 310 -13.17 8.15 -54.88
CA THR A 310 -13.65 9.54 -55.02
C THR A 310 -14.76 9.63 -56.08
N ILE A 311 -15.88 10.27 -55.79
CA ILE A 311 -16.85 10.84 -56.75
C ILE A 311 -17.19 12.19 -56.13
N GLY A 312 -16.79 13.30 -56.67
CA GLY A 312 -17.12 14.00 -57.90
C GLY A 312 -18.20 15.04 -57.61
N ASP A 313 -17.80 16.33 -57.65
CA ASP A 313 -18.66 17.54 -57.65
C ASP A 313 -19.89 17.39 -58.53
N HIS A 314 -21.03 17.94 -58.07
CA HIS A 314 -21.91 18.73 -58.94
C HIS A 314 -22.63 19.83 -58.15
N ASN A 315 -22.26 21.04 -58.48
CA ASN A 315 -23.00 22.30 -58.38
C ASN A 315 -24.39 22.17 -59.03
N HIS A 316 -25.44 22.75 -58.41
CA HIS A 316 -26.38 23.68 -59.08
C HIS A 316 -27.42 24.22 -58.08
N ASN A 317 -27.47 25.59 -58.14
CA ASN A 317 -28.52 26.57 -57.68
C ASN A 317 -28.67 26.82 -56.21
#